data_93f47e501ea989bd3c8d7f4bbfd5c643
#
_entry.id   93f47e501ea989bd3c8d7f4bbfd5c643
#
_cell.length_a   1.000
_cell.length_b   1.000
_cell.length_c   1.000
_cell.angle_alpha   90.00
_cell.angle_beta   90.00
_cell.angle_gamma   90.00
#
_symmetry.space_group_name_H-M   'P 1'
#
loop_
_entity.id
_entity.type
_entity.pdbx_description
1 polymer ?
#
loop_
_entity_poly.entity_id
_entity_poly.type
_entity_poly.pdbx_seq_one_letter_code
_entity_poly.pdbx_strand_id
1 'polypeptide(L)'
;CGLMFKTNSITDRAIIDKLAEASQAGVPITLLVRGISCIVPGVEGFTENVRVVSIVGRLLEHSRIYGFGPRETMRVYLSSADLMTRNMDKRVEIAWPVLNDELRQKIISYFETCMTDTAKLRELLPDGTYTPLRSFVREGEEPFDSQEHLIKQAQVARAAAVREEAERAANRRQNVSQVDSKEAAKAVEAKIAEAEAAQA
;
A
#
# COMPACT_ATOMS: atom_id res chain seq x y z
N CYS A 1 -6.45 -8.79 -18.55
CA CYS A 1 -5.26 -9.24 -17.84
C CYS A 1 -4.23 -8.13 -17.92
N GLY A 2 -3.47 -7.86 -16.87
CA GLY A 2 -2.47 -6.79 -16.88
C GLY A 2 -1.35 -7.04 -15.89
N LEU A 3 -0.27 -6.27 -16.03
CA LEU A 3 0.84 -6.25 -15.09
C LEU A 3 0.92 -4.86 -14.43
N MET A 4 1.07 -4.85 -13.11
CA MET A 4 1.16 -3.67 -12.26
C MET A 4 2.41 -3.79 -11.39
N PHE A 5 3.49 -3.12 -11.77
CA PHE A 5 4.76 -3.24 -11.05
C PHE A 5 5.20 -1.90 -10.48
N LYS A 6 5.56 -1.91 -9.20
CA LYS A 6 6.27 -0.81 -8.54
C LYS A 6 7.61 -1.33 -8.06
N THR A 7 8.68 -0.67 -8.46
CA THR A 7 10.06 -1.07 -8.15
C THR A 7 10.98 0.16 -8.13
N ASN A 8 12.17 0.02 -7.57
CA ASN A 8 13.12 1.13 -7.62
C ASN A 8 13.82 1.22 -8.97
N SER A 9 14.18 0.08 -9.59
CA SER A 9 14.91 0.07 -10.86
C SER A 9 14.60 -1.18 -11.67
N ILE A 10 14.65 -1.03 -13.00
CA ILE A 10 14.52 -2.11 -13.99
C ILE A 10 15.73 -2.07 -14.90
N THR A 11 16.66 -3.03 -14.76
CA THR A 11 17.89 -3.11 -15.55
C THR A 11 18.21 -4.55 -16.01
N ASP A 12 17.44 -5.54 -15.53
CA ASP A 12 17.63 -6.94 -15.92
C ASP A 12 17.11 -7.19 -17.32
N ARG A 13 18.00 -7.67 -18.21
CA ARG A 13 17.69 -7.88 -19.62
C ARG A 13 16.63 -8.95 -19.82
N ALA A 14 16.72 -10.07 -19.08
CA ALA A 14 15.76 -11.15 -19.24
C ALA A 14 14.35 -10.74 -18.83
N ILE A 15 14.22 -9.94 -17.76
CA ILE A 15 12.95 -9.36 -17.31
C ILE A 15 12.41 -8.38 -18.36
N ILE A 16 13.25 -7.51 -18.91
CA ILE A 16 12.85 -6.54 -19.95
C ILE A 16 12.33 -7.27 -21.19
N ASP A 17 13.04 -8.30 -21.64
CA ASP A 17 12.62 -9.11 -22.79
C ASP A 17 11.27 -9.81 -22.53
N LYS A 18 11.03 -10.31 -21.29
CA LYS A 18 9.74 -10.90 -20.91
C LYS A 18 8.59 -9.86 -20.83
N LEU A 19 8.87 -8.65 -20.43
CA LEU A 19 7.89 -7.56 -20.45
C LEU A 19 7.55 -7.17 -21.90
N ALA A 20 8.54 -7.14 -22.79
CA ALA A 20 8.32 -6.90 -24.22
C ALA A 20 7.48 -8.02 -24.86
N GLU A 21 7.79 -9.30 -24.60
CA GLU A 21 6.98 -10.44 -25.04
C GLU A 21 5.52 -10.34 -24.56
N ALA A 22 5.31 -9.96 -23.29
CA ALA A 22 3.96 -9.76 -22.74
C ALA A 22 3.23 -8.60 -23.43
N SER A 23 3.93 -7.49 -23.71
CA SER A 23 3.39 -6.36 -24.45
C SER A 23 2.98 -6.76 -25.86
N GLN A 24 3.83 -7.50 -26.58
CA GLN A 24 3.52 -8.03 -27.93
C GLN A 24 2.29 -8.97 -27.93
N ALA A 25 2.07 -9.68 -26.81
CA ALA A 25 0.86 -10.50 -26.61
C ALA A 25 -0.38 -9.66 -26.21
N GLY A 26 -0.32 -8.33 -26.24
CA GLY A 26 -1.42 -7.43 -25.92
C GLY A 26 -1.69 -7.25 -24.43
N VAL A 27 -0.74 -7.61 -23.56
CA VAL A 27 -0.89 -7.40 -22.11
C VAL A 27 -0.55 -5.96 -21.74
N PRO A 28 -1.50 -5.18 -21.17
CA PRO A 28 -1.19 -3.85 -20.66
C PRO A 28 -0.28 -3.93 -19.43
N ILE A 29 0.78 -3.14 -19.43
CA ILE A 29 1.83 -3.15 -18.42
C ILE A 29 2.02 -1.74 -17.87
N THR A 30 1.86 -1.58 -16.58
CA THR A 30 2.13 -0.31 -15.88
C THR A 30 3.29 -0.48 -14.91
N LEU A 31 4.34 0.31 -15.11
CA LEU A 31 5.56 0.28 -14.33
C LEU A 31 5.74 1.62 -13.60
N LEU A 32 5.73 1.60 -12.27
CA LEU A 32 6.10 2.75 -11.43
C LEU A 32 7.54 2.56 -10.95
N VAL A 33 8.48 3.25 -11.61
CA VAL A 33 9.93 3.10 -11.41
C VAL A 33 10.51 4.44 -10.98
N ARG A 34 11.02 4.53 -9.75
CA ARG A 34 11.56 5.80 -9.24
C ARG A 34 13.00 6.09 -9.64
N GLY A 35 13.77 5.08 -10.01
CA GLY A 35 15.19 5.16 -10.36
C GLY A 35 15.43 4.80 -11.82
N ILE A 36 16.39 3.92 -12.07
CA ILE A 36 16.83 3.56 -13.42
C ILE A 36 15.79 2.68 -14.11
N SER A 37 15.38 3.08 -15.32
CA SER A 37 14.60 2.26 -16.24
C SER A 37 15.38 2.03 -17.53
N CYS A 38 15.69 0.77 -17.83
CA CYS A 38 16.32 0.36 -19.11
C CYS A 38 15.27 -0.16 -20.11
N ILE A 39 13.98 -0.16 -19.76
CA ILE A 39 12.91 -0.42 -20.72
C ILE A 39 12.42 0.92 -21.29
N VAL A 40 12.32 0.98 -22.60
CA VAL A 40 11.72 2.11 -23.34
C VAL A 40 10.26 1.76 -23.61
N PRO A 41 9.29 2.56 -23.14
CA PRO A 41 7.87 2.30 -23.38
C PRO A 41 7.44 2.76 -24.79
N GLY A 42 6.30 2.25 -25.27
CA GLY A 42 5.63 2.78 -26.46
C GLY A 42 6.36 2.50 -27.79
N VAL A 43 7.29 1.55 -27.84
CA VAL A 43 7.96 1.15 -29.08
C VAL A 43 7.06 0.19 -29.84
N GLU A 44 6.65 0.58 -31.05
CA GLU A 44 5.78 -0.21 -31.93
C GLU A 44 6.35 -1.61 -32.18
N GLY A 45 5.49 -2.62 -32.05
CA GLY A 45 5.84 -4.02 -32.20
C GLY A 45 6.66 -4.63 -31.03
N PHE A 46 6.98 -3.85 -29.99
CA PHE A 46 7.76 -4.32 -28.83
C PHE A 46 7.13 -3.97 -27.49
N THR A 47 7.04 -2.68 -27.16
CA THR A 47 6.63 -2.20 -25.84
C THR A 47 5.45 -1.22 -25.91
N GLU A 48 4.66 -1.30 -26.95
CA GLU A 48 3.50 -0.42 -27.21
C GLU A 48 2.46 -0.45 -26.10
N ASN A 49 2.35 -1.58 -25.38
CA ASN A 49 1.45 -1.75 -24.24
C ASN A 49 2.14 -1.51 -22.88
N VAL A 50 3.36 -0.99 -22.89
CA VAL A 50 4.12 -0.65 -21.67
C VAL A 50 4.02 0.84 -21.40
N ARG A 51 3.61 1.18 -20.18
CA ARG A 51 3.65 2.53 -19.63
C ARG A 51 4.64 2.58 -18.47
N VAL A 52 5.58 3.49 -18.49
CA VAL A 52 6.56 3.71 -17.43
C VAL A 52 6.35 5.09 -16.84
N VAL A 53 6.19 5.14 -15.52
CA VAL A 53 6.04 6.39 -14.78
C VAL A 53 7.00 6.42 -13.59
N SER A 54 7.30 7.61 -13.10
CA SER A 54 8.19 7.85 -11.97
C SER A 54 7.61 8.89 -11.03
N ILE A 55 7.69 8.62 -9.72
CA ILE A 55 7.41 9.59 -8.67
C ILE A 55 8.67 9.78 -7.85
N VAL A 56 9.12 11.03 -7.75
CA VAL A 56 10.19 11.47 -6.84
C VAL A 56 9.63 12.62 -6.02
N GLY A 57 9.44 12.38 -4.73
CA GLY A 57 8.81 13.33 -3.83
C GLY A 57 9.53 13.45 -2.49
N ARG A 58 8.82 13.97 -1.50
CA ARG A 58 9.31 14.18 -0.14
C ARG A 58 9.67 12.87 0.57
N LEU A 59 8.87 11.81 0.33
CA LEU A 59 9.09 10.48 0.89
C LEU A 59 9.75 9.57 -0.12
N LEU A 60 10.56 8.63 0.39
CA LEU A 60 11.21 7.62 -0.44
C LEU A 60 10.20 6.55 -0.88
N GLU A 61 9.98 6.45 -2.19
CA GLU A 61 9.12 5.42 -2.79
C GLU A 61 9.85 4.08 -2.91
N HIS A 62 10.03 3.37 -1.79
CA HIS A 62 10.92 2.19 -1.70
C HIS A 62 10.18 0.86 -1.73
N SER A 63 8.86 0.83 -1.77
CA SER A 63 8.07 -0.41 -1.85
C SER A 63 8.24 -1.10 -3.20
N ARG A 64 8.28 -2.43 -3.21
CA ARG A 64 8.24 -3.25 -4.41
C ARG A 64 6.97 -4.06 -4.38
N ILE A 65 6.16 -3.87 -5.41
CA ILE A 65 4.84 -4.47 -5.58
C ILE A 65 4.79 -5.05 -6.98
N TYR A 66 4.38 -6.31 -7.08
CA TYR A 66 4.22 -7.01 -8.35
C TYR A 66 2.82 -7.59 -8.44
N GLY A 67 2.00 -7.03 -9.31
CA GLY A 67 0.63 -7.42 -9.55
C GLY A 67 0.46 -8.09 -10.92
N PHE A 68 -0.27 -9.21 -10.96
CA PHE A 68 -0.50 -10.03 -12.14
C PHE A 68 -1.97 -10.37 -12.29
N GLY A 69 -2.55 -10.12 -13.46
CA GLY A 69 -3.92 -10.49 -13.80
C GLY A 69 -4.88 -9.31 -13.91
N PRO A 70 -6.19 -9.59 -14.07
CA PRO A 70 -7.22 -8.55 -14.03
C PRO A 70 -7.29 -7.90 -12.65
N ARG A 71 -7.70 -6.63 -12.62
CA ARG A 71 -7.75 -5.85 -11.37
C ARG A 71 -8.54 -6.54 -10.26
N GLU A 72 -9.67 -7.14 -10.61
CA GLU A 72 -10.60 -7.76 -9.65
C GLU A 72 -10.02 -8.99 -8.97
N THR A 73 -9.20 -9.75 -9.70
CA THR A 73 -8.59 -11.01 -9.26
C THR A 73 -7.06 -10.96 -9.25
N MET A 74 -6.49 -9.74 -9.27
CA MET A 74 -5.04 -9.53 -9.34
C MET A 74 -4.31 -10.25 -8.23
N ARG A 75 -3.32 -11.06 -8.58
CA ARG A 75 -2.38 -11.64 -7.63
C ARG A 75 -1.31 -10.62 -7.33
N VAL A 76 -1.17 -10.25 -6.07
CA VAL A 76 -0.19 -9.25 -5.62
C VAL A 76 0.88 -9.91 -4.79
N TYR A 77 2.13 -9.57 -5.10
CA TYR A 77 3.30 -9.95 -4.32
C TYR A 77 4.01 -8.69 -3.83
N LEU A 78 4.49 -8.74 -2.60
CA LEU A 78 5.47 -7.79 -2.07
C LEU A 78 6.85 -8.44 -2.15
N SER A 79 7.89 -7.64 -2.41
CA SER A 79 9.23 -8.19 -2.59
C SER A 79 10.33 -7.28 -2.04
N SER A 80 11.46 -7.89 -1.69
CA SER A 80 12.70 -7.18 -1.41
C SER A 80 13.49 -6.85 -2.69
N ALA A 81 13.23 -7.57 -3.80
CA ALA A 81 13.96 -7.45 -5.06
C ALA A 81 13.46 -6.27 -5.91
N ASP A 82 14.41 -5.53 -6.48
CA ASP A 82 14.21 -4.77 -7.71
C ASP A 82 14.42 -5.67 -8.93
N LEU A 83 13.98 -5.22 -10.10
CA LEU A 83 14.16 -5.94 -11.36
C LEU A 83 15.54 -5.64 -11.97
N MET A 84 16.59 -5.95 -11.19
CA MET A 84 17.99 -5.72 -11.54
C MET A 84 18.75 -7.04 -11.58
N THR A 85 19.70 -7.20 -12.51
CA THR A 85 20.51 -8.41 -12.64
C THR A 85 21.18 -8.84 -11.34
N ARG A 86 21.66 -7.89 -10.52
CA ARG A 86 22.24 -8.20 -9.21
C ARG A 86 21.24 -8.84 -8.24
N ASN A 87 19.96 -8.45 -8.30
CA ASN A 87 18.90 -9.02 -7.46
C ASN A 87 18.53 -10.42 -7.95
N MET A 88 18.48 -10.62 -9.27
CA MET A 88 18.12 -11.91 -9.87
C MET A 88 19.24 -12.96 -9.72
N ASP A 89 20.51 -12.57 -9.92
CA ASP A 89 21.61 -13.51 -10.04
C ASP A 89 22.49 -13.64 -8.79
N LYS A 90 22.58 -12.59 -7.96
CA LYS A 90 23.61 -12.48 -6.91
C LYS A 90 23.09 -12.30 -5.50
N ARG A 91 21.78 -12.13 -5.31
CA ARG A 91 21.18 -11.91 -4.00
C ARG A 91 20.15 -12.98 -3.67
N VAL A 92 20.01 -13.25 -2.39
CA VAL A 92 18.85 -13.96 -1.87
C VAL A 92 17.77 -12.92 -1.61
N GLU A 93 16.71 -13.00 -2.38
CA GLU A 93 15.58 -12.09 -2.31
C GLU A 93 14.31 -12.85 -1.94
N ILE A 94 13.34 -12.13 -1.37
CA ILE A 94 12.08 -12.71 -0.95
C ILE A 94 10.95 -12.05 -1.73
N ALA A 95 10.03 -12.85 -2.24
CA ALA A 95 8.74 -12.41 -2.74
C ALA A 95 7.64 -13.23 -2.07
N TRP A 96 6.66 -12.58 -1.47
CA TRP A 96 5.56 -13.26 -0.80
C TRP A 96 4.20 -12.79 -1.31
N PRO A 97 3.26 -13.72 -1.52
CA PRO A 97 1.92 -13.38 -1.98
C PRO A 97 1.10 -12.72 -0.88
N VAL A 98 0.29 -11.73 -1.25
CA VAL A 98 -0.70 -11.12 -0.36
C VAL A 98 -2.01 -11.89 -0.49
N LEU A 99 -2.24 -12.84 0.43
CA LEU A 99 -3.38 -13.77 0.37
C LEU A 99 -4.67 -13.16 0.93
N ASN A 100 -4.58 -12.23 1.88
CA ASN A 100 -5.73 -11.56 2.45
C ASN A 100 -6.30 -10.53 1.45
N ASP A 101 -7.58 -10.66 1.12
CA ASP A 101 -8.25 -9.84 0.12
C ASP A 101 -8.30 -8.36 0.50
N GLU A 102 -8.55 -8.02 1.76
CA GLU A 102 -8.59 -6.65 2.23
C GLU A 102 -7.21 -5.97 2.10
N LEU A 103 -6.14 -6.66 2.51
CA LEU A 103 -4.77 -6.15 2.37
C LEU A 103 -4.36 -6.04 0.91
N ARG A 104 -4.76 -6.99 0.07
CA ARG A 104 -4.52 -6.95 -1.37
C ARG A 104 -5.18 -5.71 -2.00
N GLN A 105 -6.44 -5.43 -1.68
CA GLN A 105 -7.14 -4.24 -2.17
C GLN A 105 -6.50 -2.94 -1.66
N LYS A 106 -6.03 -2.88 -0.42
CA LYS A 106 -5.28 -1.73 0.10
C LYS A 106 -4.00 -1.46 -0.69
N ILE A 107 -3.27 -2.51 -1.08
CA ILE A 107 -2.03 -2.36 -1.87
C ILE A 107 -2.35 -1.91 -3.30
N ILE A 108 -3.39 -2.47 -3.92
CA ILE A 108 -3.83 -2.04 -5.26
C ILE A 108 -4.25 -0.57 -5.21
N SER A 109 -5.08 -0.18 -4.24
CA SER A 109 -5.53 1.21 -4.08
C SER A 109 -4.37 2.17 -3.81
N TYR A 110 -3.35 1.75 -3.04
CA TYR A 110 -2.13 2.53 -2.86
C TYR A 110 -1.42 2.78 -4.20
N PHE A 111 -1.24 1.75 -5.02
CA PHE A 111 -0.63 1.90 -6.34
C PHE A 111 -1.47 2.82 -7.24
N GLU A 112 -2.78 2.60 -7.28
CA GLU A 112 -3.72 3.44 -8.05
C GLU A 112 -3.65 4.90 -7.61
N THR A 113 -3.57 5.17 -6.29
CA THR A 113 -3.37 6.52 -5.73
C THR A 113 -2.07 7.15 -6.24
N CYS A 114 -0.98 6.39 -6.29
CA CYS A 114 0.26 6.87 -6.89
C CYS A 114 0.08 7.22 -8.38
N MET A 115 -0.69 6.42 -9.12
CA MET A 115 -0.94 6.65 -10.55
C MET A 115 -1.84 7.86 -10.87
N THR A 116 -2.58 8.37 -9.88
CA THR A 116 -3.37 9.60 -10.00
C THR A 116 -2.60 10.87 -9.62
N ASP A 117 -1.33 10.74 -9.20
CA ASP A 117 -0.50 11.90 -8.85
C ASP A 117 -0.28 12.81 -10.06
N THR A 118 -0.68 14.07 -9.94
CA THR A 118 -0.45 15.09 -10.97
C THR A 118 0.56 16.16 -10.53
N ALA A 119 1.03 16.08 -9.29
CA ALA A 119 2.00 17.04 -8.76
C ALA A 119 3.44 16.64 -9.08
N LYS A 120 3.76 15.35 -8.99
CA LYS A 120 5.13 14.82 -9.03
C LYS A 120 5.34 13.71 -10.05
N LEU A 121 4.27 13.06 -10.52
CA LEU A 121 4.35 11.97 -11.48
C LEU A 121 4.91 12.48 -12.82
N ARG A 122 5.85 11.72 -13.36
CA ARG A 122 6.43 11.93 -14.69
C ARG A 122 6.28 10.66 -15.50
N GLU A 123 5.93 10.80 -16.76
CA GLU A 123 5.80 9.68 -17.70
C GLU A 123 7.01 9.64 -18.63
N LEU A 124 7.61 8.46 -18.76
CA LEU A 124 8.71 8.20 -19.69
C LEU A 124 8.11 8.04 -21.11
N LEU A 125 8.65 8.79 -22.06
CA LEU A 125 8.24 8.75 -23.45
C LEU A 125 9.16 7.84 -24.29
N PRO A 126 8.73 7.44 -25.52
CA PRO A 126 9.52 6.58 -26.41
C PRO A 126 10.88 7.18 -26.80
N ASP A 127 11.03 8.49 -26.77
CA ASP A 127 12.29 9.20 -27.06
C ASP A 127 13.27 9.24 -25.86
N GLY A 128 12.88 8.64 -24.71
CA GLY A 128 13.66 8.60 -23.49
C GLY A 128 13.51 9.83 -22.60
N THR A 129 12.68 10.80 -22.99
CA THR A 129 12.40 11.99 -22.16
C THR A 129 11.29 11.73 -21.16
N TYR A 130 11.23 12.54 -20.08
CA TYR A 130 10.18 12.49 -19.08
C TYR A 130 9.27 13.71 -19.17
N THR A 131 7.96 13.47 -19.32
CA THR A 131 6.94 14.52 -19.28
C THR A 131 6.29 14.57 -17.90
N PRO A 132 6.30 15.72 -17.19
CA PRO A 132 5.57 15.90 -15.94
C PRO A 132 4.07 15.89 -16.17
N LEU A 133 3.29 15.11 -15.44
CA LEU A 133 1.84 15.14 -15.54
C LEU A 133 1.22 16.45 -15.07
N ARG A 134 1.95 17.25 -14.27
CA ARG A 134 1.54 18.60 -13.89
C ARG A 134 1.26 19.51 -15.10
N SER A 135 1.91 19.26 -16.24
CA SER A 135 1.67 20.02 -17.48
C SER A 135 0.28 19.78 -18.08
N PHE A 136 -0.44 18.74 -17.65
CA PHE A 136 -1.80 18.43 -18.09
C PHE A 136 -2.88 18.86 -17.09
N VAL A 137 -2.50 19.45 -15.94
CA VAL A 137 -3.45 20.01 -14.96
C VAL A 137 -3.99 21.32 -15.53
N ARG A 138 -5.31 21.49 -15.51
CA ARG A 138 -5.97 22.69 -16.02
C ARG A 138 -5.62 23.90 -15.17
N GLU A 139 -5.63 25.08 -15.79
CA GLU A 139 -5.42 26.33 -15.07
C GLU A 139 -6.54 26.52 -14.01
N GLY A 140 -6.13 26.77 -12.75
CA GLY A 140 -7.03 26.89 -11.61
C GLY A 140 -7.33 25.59 -10.86
N GLU A 141 -6.88 24.43 -11.35
CA GLU A 141 -6.95 23.17 -10.62
C GLU A 141 -5.69 22.95 -9.75
N GLU A 142 -5.88 22.54 -8.50
CA GLU A 142 -4.78 22.17 -7.63
C GLU A 142 -4.23 20.79 -8.02
N PRO A 143 -2.91 20.63 -8.23
CA PRO A 143 -2.31 19.34 -8.52
C PRO A 143 -2.49 18.36 -7.36
N PHE A 144 -2.86 17.13 -7.67
CA PHE A 144 -2.99 16.06 -6.67
C PHE A 144 -1.60 15.49 -6.33
N ASP A 145 -1.21 15.58 -5.06
CA ASP A 145 0.00 14.98 -4.49
C ASP A 145 -0.35 13.71 -3.73
N SER A 146 0.02 12.55 -4.28
CA SER A 146 -0.29 11.25 -3.70
C SER A 146 0.36 11.04 -2.34
N GLN A 147 1.57 11.54 -2.10
CA GLN A 147 2.27 11.41 -0.82
C GLN A 147 1.59 12.24 0.28
N GLU A 148 1.22 13.48 -0.01
CA GLU A 148 0.49 14.32 0.94
C GLU A 148 -0.92 13.75 1.23
N HIS A 149 -1.57 13.20 0.22
CA HIS A 149 -2.85 12.50 0.40
C HIS A 149 -2.72 11.30 1.36
N LEU A 150 -1.74 10.44 1.13
CA LEU A 150 -1.48 9.25 1.95
C LEU A 150 -1.05 9.62 3.39
N ILE A 151 -0.26 10.70 3.56
CA ILE A 151 0.08 11.23 4.88
C ILE A 151 -1.19 11.65 5.64
N LYS A 152 -2.09 12.40 5.00
CA LYS A 152 -3.35 12.83 5.61
C LYS A 152 -4.23 11.63 6.00
N GLN A 153 -4.35 10.64 5.12
CA GLN A 153 -5.06 9.39 5.42
C GLN A 153 -4.48 8.67 6.65
N ALA A 154 -3.15 8.53 6.71
CA ALA A 154 -2.47 7.90 7.84
C ALA A 154 -2.68 8.67 9.16
N GLN A 155 -2.67 10.01 9.12
CA GLN A 155 -2.95 10.85 10.29
C GLN A 155 -4.38 10.67 10.80
N VAL A 156 -5.37 10.64 9.90
CA VAL A 156 -6.78 10.40 10.25
C VAL A 156 -6.96 9.00 10.84
N ALA A 157 -6.40 7.98 10.21
CA ALA A 157 -6.46 6.60 10.72
C ALA A 157 -5.82 6.46 12.11
N ARG A 158 -4.67 7.10 12.33
CA ARG A 158 -4.00 7.12 13.63
C ARG A 158 -4.87 7.80 14.69
N ALA A 159 -5.46 8.94 14.38
CA ALA A 159 -6.33 9.65 15.32
C ALA A 159 -7.57 8.82 15.70
N ALA A 160 -8.16 8.10 14.75
CA ALA A 160 -9.28 7.19 15.00
C ALA A 160 -8.85 6.01 15.90
N ALA A 161 -7.72 5.39 15.62
CA ALA A 161 -7.18 4.29 16.43
C ALA A 161 -6.90 4.71 17.88
N VAL A 162 -6.33 5.89 18.09
CA VAL A 162 -6.08 6.44 19.45
C VAL A 162 -7.38 6.66 20.21
N ARG A 163 -8.42 7.18 19.54
CA ARG A 163 -9.74 7.37 20.17
C ARG A 163 -10.36 6.02 20.56
N GLU A 164 -10.34 5.04 19.66
CA GLU A 164 -10.87 3.70 19.93
C GLU A 164 -10.13 3.02 21.08
N GLU A 165 -8.82 3.15 21.15
CA GLU A 165 -8.04 2.61 22.26
C GLU A 165 -8.38 3.29 23.59
N ALA A 166 -8.54 4.61 23.60
CA ALA A 166 -8.96 5.36 24.78
C ALA A 166 -10.37 4.94 25.26
N GLU A 167 -11.31 4.76 24.36
CA GLU A 167 -12.67 4.27 24.67
C GLU A 167 -12.65 2.85 25.23
N ARG A 168 -11.88 1.95 24.63
CA ARG A 168 -11.68 0.58 25.13
C ARG A 168 -11.05 0.58 26.55
N ALA A 169 -10.09 1.46 26.79
CA ALA A 169 -9.47 1.58 28.09
C ALA A 169 -10.44 2.13 29.16
N ALA A 170 -11.28 3.11 28.81
CA ALA A 170 -12.30 3.66 29.68
C ALA A 170 -13.37 2.59 30.02
N ASN A 171 -13.85 1.83 29.05
CA ASN A 171 -14.81 0.74 29.25
C ASN A 171 -14.24 -0.37 30.15
N ARG A 172 -12.96 -0.74 29.98
CA ARG A 172 -12.30 -1.71 30.87
C ARG A 172 -12.28 -1.22 32.31
N ARG A 173 -11.93 0.06 32.56
CA ARG A 173 -11.93 0.65 33.91
C ARG A 173 -13.33 0.64 34.54
N GLN A 174 -14.36 0.99 33.80
CA GLN A 174 -15.75 0.96 34.26
C GLN A 174 -16.19 -0.47 34.64
N ASN A 175 -15.86 -1.46 33.80
CA ASN A 175 -16.19 -2.86 34.07
C ASN A 175 -15.49 -3.37 35.34
N VAL A 176 -14.22 -3.08 35.54
CA VAL A 176 -13.48 -3.45 36.77
C VAL A 176 -14.12 -2.80 37.99
N SER A 177 -14.41 -1.50 37.95
CA SER A 177 -15.08 -0.82 39.06
C SER A 177 -16.47 -1.38 39.40
N GLN A 178 -17.23 -1.82 38.38
CA GLN A 178 -18.54 -2.46 38.60
C GLN A 178 -18.41 -3.86 39.21
N VAL A 179 -17.40 -4.63 38.84
CA VAL A 179 -17.14 -5.96 39.45
C VAL A 179 -16.74 -5.78 40.90
N ASP A 180 -15.78 -4.90 41.19
CA ASP A 180 -15.33 -4.62 42.57
C ASP A 180 -16.49 -4.14 43.47
N SER A 181 -17.38 -3.28 42.92
CA SER A 181 -18.56 -2.79 43.65
C SER A 181 -19.57 -3.90 43.97
N LYS A 182 -19.80 -4.84 43.02
CA LYS A 182 -20.70 -5.97 43.24
C LYS A 182 -20.15 -6.98 44.23
N GLU A 183 -18.83 -7.24 44.19
CA GLU A 183 -18.17 -8.12 45.17
C GLU A 183 -18.20 -7.51 46.55
N ALA A 184 -17.95 -6.21 46.69
CA ALA A 184 -18.04 -5.50 47.95
C ALA A 184 -19.47 -5.54 48.54
N ALA A 185 -20.51 -5.32 47.73
CA ALA A 185 -21.92 -5.41 48.13
C ALA A 185 -22.25 -6.81 48.60
N LYS A 186 -21.85 -7.82 47.89
CA LYS A 186 -22.07 -9.24 48.23
C LYS A 186 -21.38 -9.65 49.55
N ALA A 187 -20.18 -9.11 49.79
CA ALA A 187 -19.46 -9.33 51.07
C ALA A 187 -20.14 -8.67 52.25
N VAL A 188 -20.75 -7.49 52.07
CA VAL A 188 -21.53 -6.81 53.11
C VAL A 188 -22.82 -7.57 53.39
N GLU A 189 -23.56 -8.02 52.40
CA GLU A 189 -24.76 -8.85 52.57
C GLU A 189 -24.48 -10.16 53.36
N ALA A 190 -23.38 -10.84 53.02
CA ALA A 190 -22.96 -12.04 53.70
C ALA A 190 -22.68 -11.79 55.18
N LYS A 191 -22.00 -10.69 55.53
CA LYS A 191 -21.72 -10.30 56.93
C LYS A 191 -23.00 -9.94 57.70
N ILE A 192 -23.97 -9.32 57.06
CA ILE A 192 -25.28 -9.02 57.70
C ILE A 192 -26.00 -10.33 58.01
N ALA A 193 -26.07 -11.26 57.07
CA ALA A 193 -26.72 -12.56 57.25
C ALA A 193 -26.06 -13.39 58.37
N GLU A 194 -24.72 -13.38 58.47
CA GLU A 194 -23.98 -14.00 59.61
C GLU A 194 -24.32 -13.36 60.96
N ALA A 195 -24.41 -12.03 61.03
CA ALA A 195 -24.76 -11.32 62.24
C ALA A 195 -26.20 -11.57 62.70
N GLU A 196 -27.13 -11.67 61.77
CA GLU A 196 -28.54 -12.02 62.05
C GLU A 196 -28.67 -13.46 62.53
N ALA A 197 -27.94 -14.42 61.95
CA ALA A 197 -27.93 -15.82 62.39
C ALA A 197 -27.27 -16.02 63.74
N ALA A 198 -26.39 -15.15 64.20
CA ALA A 198 -25.76 -15.19 65.53
C ALA A 198 -26.64 -14.62 66.65
N GLN A 199 -27.74 -13.94 66.33
CA GLN A 199 -28.70 -13.36 67.31
C GLN A 199 -29.98 -14.16 67.50
N ALA A 200 -30.17 -15.25 66.69
CA ALA A 200 -31.28 -16.20 66.74
C ALA A 200 -30.87 -17.48 67.54
#